data_c805e2fd7d65948c5c2456a5c9bb9a27
#
_entry.id   c805e2fd7d65948c5c2456a5c9bb9a27
#
_cell.length_a   1.000
_cell.length_b   1.000
_cell.length_c   1.000
_cell.angle_alpha   90.00
_cell.angle_beta   90.00
_cell.angle_gamma   90.00
#
_symmetry.space_group_name_H-M   'P 1'
#
loop_
_entity.id
_entity.type
_entity.pdbx_description
1 polymer ?
#
loop_
_entity_poly.entity_id
_entity_poly.type
_entity_poly.pdbx_seq_one_letter_code
_entity_poly.pdbx_strand_id
1 'polypeptide(L)'
;IDLIIALGMAKEGFDWPYCEHALTVGYRGSLTEIIQIIGRATRDSDNKTHAQFTNLIAQPNADDDEVKYSVNNMLKAITASLLMEQVLAPNWKFKTKVSDDDKAKPGEIKIRGLKEPSSQRVKDIVEDDITDLKAAIFQDTTMLKAMPDASVDPEVINKVLIPKVIRTKYPDLTDDQVEEVRQHVVVDSVIKNGTIKQVADKRFIRMAGSFVDIDDIHIDLIDRVNPFQEAFEVLSKSVSAKVLKIIQETIEATRIQMDFEEAAILWPKIQEFVKTHNRQPDINSIIETEKRMAECIIYLKEERRKKAANNEG
;
A
#
# COMPACT_ATOMS: atom_id res chain seq x y z
N ILE A 1 -12.66 -12.07 -20.44
CA ILE A 1 -13.34 -10.75 -20.37
C ILE A 1 -12.23 -9.70 -20.48
N ASP A 2 -12.29 -8.86 -21.51
CA ASP A 2 -11.22 -7.91 -21.82
C ASP A 2 -11.47 -6.52 -21.17
N LEU A 3 -12.73 -6.18 -20.91
CA LEU A 3 -13.14 -4.92 -20.33
C LEU A 3 -14.39 -5.07 -19.46
N ILE A 4 -14.37 -4.50 -18.25
CA ILE A 4 -15.54 -4.39 -17.37
C ILE A 4 -15.82 -2.91 -17.12
N ILE A 5 -17.03 -2.46 -17.44
CA ILE A 5 -17.53 -1.12 -17.10
C ILE A 5 -18.42 -1.26 -15.86
N ALA A 6 -17.99 -0.63 -14.75
CA ALA A 6 -18.68 -0.71 -13.47
C ALA A 6 -19.12 0.68 -13.00
N LEU A 7 -20.43 0.88 -12.84
CA LEU A 7 -21.05 2.08 -12.31
C LEU A 7 -21.45 1.85 -10.85
N GLY A 8 -20.62 2.23 -9.90
CA GLY A 8 -20.97 2.12 -8.47
C GLY A 8 -21.08 0.69 -7.92
N MET A 9 -21.44 -0.29 -8.71
CA MET A 9 -21.60 -1.70 -8.31
C MET A 9 -20.26 -2.41 -8.00
N ALA A 10 -19.14 -1.88 -8.49
CA ALA A 10 -17.81 -2.40 -8.16
C ALA A 10 -17.29 -1.92 -6.79
N LYS A 11 -18.11 -1.21 -6.02
CA LYS A 11 -17.72 -0.69 -4.70
C LYS A 11 -17.69 -1.78 -3.64
N GLU A 12 -18.60 -2.76 -3.72
CA GLU A 12 -18.73 -3.82 -2.71
C GLU A 12 -18.89 -5.19 -3.38
N GLY A 13 -18.20 -6.21 -2.88
CA GLY A 13 -18.35 -7.59 -3.31
C GLY A 13 -17.86 -7.93 -4.73
N PHE A 14 -17.31 -6.99 -5.48
CA PHE A 14 -16.74 -7.26 -6.79
C PHE A 14 -15.27 -7.65 -6.66
N ASP A 15 -14.96 -8.90 -6.94
CA ASP A 15 -13.61 -9.41 -6.97
C ASP A 15 -13.22 -9.87 -8.37
N TRP A 16 -12.16 -9.27 -8.91
CA TRP A 16 -11.57 -9.65 -10.18
C TRP A 16 -10.05 -9.59 -10.11
N PRO A 17 -9.39 -10.66 -9.63
CA PRO A 17 -7.94 -10.70 -9.43
C PRO A 17 -7.15 -10.44 -10.71
N TYR A 18 -7.70 -10.75 -11.87
CA TYR A 18 -7.06 -10.56 -13.19
C TYR A 18 -7.09 -9.10 -13.69
N CYS A 19 -7.59 -8.15 -12.87
CA CYS A 19 -7.61 -6.75 -13.25
C CYS A 19 -6.19 -6.18 -13.28
N GLU A 20 -5.66 -5.93 -14.46
CA GLU A 20 -4.34 -5.28 -14.64
C GLU A 20 -4.46 -3.76 -14.73
N HIS A 21 -5.57 -3.24 -15.26
CA HIS A 21 -5.79 -1.81 -15.45
C HIS A 21 -7.11 -1.36 -14.85
N ALA A 22 -7.04 -0.46 -13.87
CA ALA A 22 -8.22 0.24 -13.36
C ALA A 22 -8.23 1.68 -13.88
N LEU A 23 -9.31 2.06 -14.57
CA LEU A 23 -9.53 3.41 -15.05
C LEU A 23 -10.73 4.03 -14.33
N THR A 24 -10.51 5.18 -13.71
CA THR A 24 -11.59 5.99 -13.13
C THR A 24 -11.75 7.31 -13.88
N VAL A 25 -13.00 7.78 -14.00
CA VAL A 25 -13.33 9.03 -14.68
C VAL A 25 -14.02 9.96 -13.69
N GLY A 26 -13.54 11.21 -13.63
CA GLY A 26 -14.06 12.25 -12.75
C GLY A 26 -13.40 12.36 -11.39
N TYR A 27 -13.89 13.28 -10.59
CA TYR A 27 -13.40 13.53 -9.23
C TYR A 27 -13.86 12.45 -8.28
N ARG A 28 -12.94 11.90 -7.51
CA ARG A 28 -13.20 10.95 -6.43
C ARG A 28 -12.92 11.65 -5.11
N GLY A 29 -13.98 12.01 -4.40
CA GLY A 29 -13.89 12.69 -3.10
C GLY A 29 -13.60 11.73 -1.94
N SER A 30 -13.83 10.41 -2.13
CA SER A 30 -13.66 9.41 -1.10
C SER A 30 -12.30 8.72 -1.21
N LEU A 31 -11.47 8.92 -0.20
CA LEU A 31 -10.19 8.24 -0.04
C LEU A 31 -10.35 6.71 -0.06
N THR A 32 -11.40 6.19 0.59
CA THR A 32 -11.72 4.76 0.65
C THR A 32 -12.01 4.20 -0.73
N GLU A 33 -12.82 4.90 -1.53
CA GLU A 33 -13.12 4.44 -2.89
C GLU A 33 -11.84 4.29 -3.72
N ILE A 34 -10.91 5.23 -3.60
CA ILE A 34 -9.61 5.18 -4.29
C ILE A 34 -8.77 4.00 -3.79
N ILE A 35 -8.67 3.83 -2.46
CA ILE A 35 -7.92 2.71 -1.85
C ILE A 35 -8.52 1.37 -2.27
N GLN A 36 -9.83 1.22 -2.26
CA GLN A 36 -10.52 -0.01 -2.69
C GLN A 36 -10.26 -0.34 -4.16
N ILE A 37 -10.31 0.65 -5.05
CA ILE A 37 -10.04 0.44 -6.48
C ILE A 37 -8.58 0.04 -6.69
N ILE A 38 -7.65 0.72 -6.03
CA ILE A 38 -6.23 0.39 -6.10
C ILE A 38 -5.97 -1.01 -5.56
N GLY A 39 -6.48 -1.34 -4.35
CA GLY A 39 -6.30 -2.65 -3.74
C GLY A 39 -6.83 -3.80 -4.60
N ARG A 40 -7.94 -3.59 -5.32
CA ARG A 40 -8.46 -4.58 -6.28
C ARG A 40 -7.57 -4.72 -7.52
N ALA A 41 -7.06 -3.60 -8.04
CA ALA A 41 -6.16 -3.63 -9.20
C ALA A 41 -4.78 -4.20 -8.86
N THR A 42 -4.35 -4.12 -7.60
CA THR A 42 -3.05 -4.63 -7.14
C THR A 42 -3.07 -6.06 -6.63
N ARG A 43 -4.26 -6.70 -6.52
CA ARG A 43 -4.35 -8.13 -6.16
C ARG A 43 -3.49 -8.98 -7.10
N ASP A 44 -2.77 -9.91 -6.50
CA ASP A 44 -1.92 -10.83 -7.24
C ASP A 44 -2.75 -11.94 -7.91
N SER A 45 -2.34 -12.33 -9.09
CA SER A 45 -2.93 -13.49 -9.81
C SER A 45 -1.90 -14.11 -10.74
N ASP A 46 -2.10 -15.38 -11.10
CA ASP A 46 -1.26 -16.08 -12.05
C ASP A 46 -1.11 -15.29 -13.36
N ASN A 47 0.14 -15.11 -13.80
CA ASN A 47 0.51 -14.36 -15.01
C ASN A 47 0.33 -12.83 -14.95
N LYS A 48 -0.01 -12.25 -13.81
CA LYS A 48 -0.09 -10.80 -13.65
C LYS A 48 1.29 -10.26 -13.22
N THR A 49 1.86 -9.41 -14.04
CA THR A 49 3.20 -8.84 -13.80
C THR A 49 3.17 -7.39 -13.36
N HIS A 50 2.03 -6.72 -13.54
CA HIS A 50 1.87 -5.31 -13.18
C HIS A 50 0.40 -4.96 -12.91
N ALA A 51 0.17 -3.85 -12.23
CA ALA A 51 -1.12 -3.21 -12.10
C ALA A 51 -0.99 -1.73 -12.43
N GLN A 52 -1.96 -1.20 -13.18
CA GLN A 52 -2.02 0.21 -13.52
C GLN A 52 -3.32 0.83 -13.04
N PHE A 53 -3.20 1.93 -12.31
CA PHE A 53 -4.35 2.77 -11.96
C PHE A 53 -4.27 4.09 -12.74
N THR A 54 -5.34 4.44 -13.45
CA THR A 54 -5.45 5.69 -14.20
C THR A 54 -6.68 6.45 -13.74
N ASN A 55 -6.51 7.71 -13.35
CA ASN A 55 -7.63 8.59 -13.03
C ASN A 55 -7.70 9.72 -14.05
N LEU A 56 -8.82 9.81 -14.78
CA LEU A 56 -9.10 10.91 -15.72
C LEU A 56 -9.86 12.02 -14.98
N ILE A 57 -9.25 13.17 -14.87
CA ILE A 57 -9.84 14.37 -14.26
C ILE A 57 -10.19 15.34 -15.37
N ALA A 58 -11.46 15.75 -15.46
CA ALA A 58 -11.91 16.74 -16.44
C ALA A 58 -11.46 18.13 -15.99
N GLN A 59 -10.49 18.71 -16.69
CA GLN A 59 -9.88 20.00 -16.33
C GLN A 59 -10.53 21.26 -16.90
N PRO A 60 -11.33 21.26 -17.98
CA PRO A 60 -11.74 22.54 -18.57
C PRO A 60 -12.67 23.39 -17.69
N ASN A 61 -13.26 22.83 -16.63
CA ASN A 61 -14.23 23.52 -15.76
C ASN A 61 -13.89 23.43 -14.27
N ALA A 62 -12.69 22.96 -13.89
CA ALA A 62 -12.29 22.85 -12.49
C ALA A 62 -11.24 23.90 -12.15
N ASP A 63 -11.37 24.55 -11.00
CA ASP A 63 -10.35 25.44 -10.46
C ASP A 63 -9.07 24.65 -10.18
N ASP A 64 -7.90 25.28 -10.42
CA ASP A 64 -6.58 24.66 -10.17
C ASP A 64 -6.43 24.11 -8.75
N ASP A 65 -7.10 24.70 -7.77
CA ASP A 65 -7.05 24.26 -6.38
C ASP A 65 -7.87 23.00 -6.13
N GLU A 66 -8.99 22.80 -6.83
CA GLU A 66 -9.77 21.55 -6.77
C GLU A 66 -9.00 20.40 -7.41
N VAL A 67 -8.30 20.65 -8.52
CA VAL A 67 -7.42 19.66 -9.17
C VAL A 67 -6.28 19.29 -8.24
N LYS A 68 -5.59 20.25 -7.64
CA LYS A 68 -4.51 20.02 -6.67
C LYS A 68 -4.99 19.25 -5.44
N TYR A 69 -6.17 19.58 -4.92
CA TYR A 69 -6.77 18.87 -3.79
C TYR A 69 -7.09 17.41 -4.12
N SER A 70 -7.71 17.18 -5.28
CA SER A 70 -8.04 15.82 -5.75
C SER A 70 -6.79 14.97 -6.00
N VAL A 71 -5.78 15.53 -6.67
CA VAL A 71 -4.49 14.85 -6.89
C VAL A 71 -3.77 14.56 -5.58
N ASN A 72 -3.77 15.51 -4.64
CA ASN A 72 -3.17 15.33 -3.32
C ASN A 72 -3.84 14.19 -2.54
N ASN A 73 -5.17 14.14 -2.53
CA ASN A 73 -5.93 13.06 -1.88
C ASN A 73 -5.68 11.70 -2.55
N MET A 74 -5.61 11.66 -3.87
CA MET A 74 -5.29 10.44 -4.60
C MET A 74 -3.88 9.94 -4.25
N LEU A 75 -2.88 10.82 -4.20
CA LEU A 75 -1.51 10.45 -3.87
C LEU A 75 -1.37 10.03 -2.41
N LYS A 76 -2.08 10.66 -1.48
CA LYS A 76 -2.19 10.20 -0.10
C LYS A 76 -2.80 8.80 -0.02
N ALA A 77 -3.88 8.55 -0.79
CA ALA A 77 -4.52 7.24 -0.85
C ALA A 77 -3.57 6.16 -1.37
N ILE A 78 -2.84 6.44 -2.45
CA ILE A 78 -1.86 5.51 -3.01
C ILE A 78 -0.74 5.23 -2.00
N THR A 79 -0.18 6.28 -1.37
CA THR A 79 0.89 6.12 -0.38
C THR A 79 0.41 5.35 0.84
N ALA A 80 -0.78 5.64 1.35
CA ALA A 80 -1.38 4.90 2.46
C ALA A 80 -1.65 3.44 2.09
N SER A 81 -2.16 3.16 0.87
CA SER A 81 -2.38 1.80 0.36
C SER A 81 -1.06 1.03 0.24
N LEU A 82 -0.02 1.64 -0.30
CA LEU A 82 1.31 1.02 -0.40
C LEU A 82 1.93 0.72 0.97
N LEU A 83 1.75 1.62 1.94
CA LEU A 83 2.20 1.41 3.32
C LEU A 83 1.40 0.30 4.02
N MET A 84 0.10 0.15 3.71
CA MET A 84 -0.73 -0.90 4.29
C MET A 84 -0.46 -2.29 3.69
N GLU A 85 -0.18 -2.36 2.40
CA GLU A 85 -0.11 -3.64 1.69
C GLU A 85 1.32 -4.14 1.52
N GLN A 86 2.34 -3.28 1.74
CA GLN A 86 3.70 -3.56 1.30
C GLN A 86 3.72 -4.51 0.08
N VAL A 87 3.60 -3.94 -1.10
CA VAL A 87 3.40 -4.62 -2.41
C VAL A 87 4.39 -5.77 -2.70
N LEU A 88 5.39 -5.96 -1.83
CA LEU A 88 6.40 -7.02 -1.88
C LEU A 88 6.33 -7.97 -0.69
N ALA A 89 5.35 -7.82 0.23
CA ALA A 89 5.23 -8.76 1.34
C ALA A 89 4.65 -10.09 0.81
N PRO A 90 5.28 -11.22 1.11
CA PRO A 90 4.74 -12.53 0.75
C PRO A 90 3.30 -12.67 1.27
N ASN A 91 2.46 -13.36 0.51
CA ASN A 91 1.09 -13.65 0.93
C ASN A 91 1.13 -14.67 2.09
N TRP A 92 1.26 -14.19 3.32
CA TRP A 92 1.30 -15.02 4.50
C TRP A 92 -0.09 -15.51 4.90
N LYS A 93 -0.22 -16.82 5.16
CA LYS A 93 -1.40 -17.38 5.83
C LYS A 93 -1.15 -17.40 7.33
N PHE A 94 -1.98 -16.72 8.08
CA PHE A 94 -1.90 -16.68 9.54
C PHE A 94 -2.73 -17.82 10.13
N LYS A 95 -2.12 -18.58 11.04
CA LYS A 95 -2.71 -19.74 11.69
C LYS A 95 -2.43 -19.73 13.18
N THR A 96 -3.32 -20.34 13.95
CA THR A 96 -3.09 -20.55 15.39
C THR A 96 -1.91 -21.47 15.63
N LYS A 97 -1.02 -21.11 16.56
CA LYS A 97 0.00 -22.02 17.10
C LYS A 97 -0.57 -22.76 18.30
N VAL A 98 -0.74 -24.08 18.18
CA VAL A 98 -1.37 -24.92 19.20
C VAL A 98 -0.34 -25.45 20.21
N SER A 99 0.89 -25.78 19.77
CA SER A 99 1.98 -26.31 20.60
C SER A 99 3.34 -25.81 20.10
N ASP A 100 4.39 -26.03 20.88
CA ASP A 100 5.76 -25.64 20.49
C ASP A 100 6.29 -26.48 19.32
N ASP A 101 5.84 -27.71 19.16
CA ASP A 101 6.20 -28.59 18.05
C ASP A 101 5.42 -28.30 16.78
N ASP A 102 4.43 -27.40 16.83
CA ASP A 102 3.58 -27.03 15.72
C ASP A 102 4.31 -26.04 14.76
N LYS A 103 5.07 -26.61 13.82
CA LYS A 103 5.88 -25.82 12.86
C LYS A 103 5.03 -25.24 11.73
N ALA A 104 5.34 -24.01 11.35
CA ALA A 104 4.72 -23.34 10.21
C ALA A 104 5.15 -23.99 8.88
N LYS A 105 4.21 -24.17 7.95
CA LYS A 105 4.50 -24.57 6.57
C LYS A 105 5.04 -23.38 5.78
N PRO A 106 5.70 -23.62 4.61
CA PRO A 106 6.07 -22.54 3.71
C PRO A 106 4.85 -21.64 3.40
N GLY A 107 5.01 -20.32 3.55
CA GLY A 107 3.93 -19.36 3.37
C GLY A 107 2.96 -19.20 4.55
N GLU A 108 3.19 -19.89 5.68
CA GLU A 108 2.41 -19.75 6.91
C GLU A 108 3.21 -19.04 8.01
N ILE A 109 2.50 -18.30 8.84
CA ILE A 109 3.00 -17.78 10.12
C ILE A 109 2.02 -18.25 11.20
N LYS A 110 2.55 -18.91 12.23
CA LYS A 110 1.77 -19.41 13.36
C LYS A 110 1.88 -18.47 14.55
N ILE A 111 0.73 -18.08 15.09
CA ILE A 111 0.64 -17.05 16.13
C ILE A 111 -0.12 -17.66 17.33
N ARG A 112 0.47 -17.56 18.51
CA ARG A 112 -0.17 -18.03 19.74
C ARG A 112 -1.33 -17.11 20.11
N GLY A 113 -2.50 -17.72 20.42
CA GLY A 113 -3.70 -17.00 20.82
C GLY A 113 -4.50 -16.41 19.68
N LEU A 114 -4.08 -16.59 18.42
CA LEU A 114 -4.88 -16.22 17.27
C LEU A 114 -6.09 -17.15 17.18
N LYS A 115 -7.29 -16.59 17.10
CA LYS A 115 -8.53 -17.34 16.88
C LYS A 115 -8.67 -17.67 15.39
N GLU A 116 -8.96 -18.95 15.10
CA GLU A 116 -9.29 -19.35 13.71
C GLU A 116 -10.72 -18.89 13.36
N PRO A 117 -11.00 -18.54 12.10
CA PRO A 117 -12.36 -18.19 11.67
C PRO A 117 -13.39 -19.29 12.00
N SER A 118 -14.37 -18.98 12.82
CA SER A 118 -15.37 -19.94 13.30
C SER A 118 -16.51 -20.18 12.31
N SER A 119 -16.68 -19.33 11.33
CA SER A 119 -17.74 -19.40 10.33
C SER A 119 -17.26 -19.03 8.93
N GLN A 120 -18.02 -19.47 7.91
CA GLN A 120 -17.71 -19.09 6.52
C GLN A 120 -17.74 -17.55 6.35
N ARG A 121 -18.69 -16.87 7.00
CA ARG A 121 -18.77 -15.39 6.99
C ARG A 121 -17.50 -14.72 7.48
N VAL A 122 -16.94 -15.16 8.61
CA VAL A 122 -15.67 -14.64 9.14
C VAL A 122 -14.52 -14.94 8.19
N LYS A 123 -14.51 -16.15 7.64
CA LYS A 123 -13.48 -16.55 6.67
C LYS A 123 -13.49 -15.67 5.42
N ASP A 124 -14.67 -15.41 4.85
CA ASP A 124 -14.83 -14.53 3.69
C ASP A 124 -14.32 -13.10 3.99
N ILE A 125 -14.64 -12.57 5.20
CA ILE A 125 -14.14 -11.26 5.62
C ILE A 125 -12.61 -11.24 5.72
N VAL A 126 -12.02 -12.27 6.31
CA VAL A 126 -10.57 -12.35 6.54
C VAL A 126 -9.80 -12.60 5.24
N GLU A 127 -10.32 -13.43 4.34
CA GLU A 127 -9.64 -13.80 3.10
C GLU A 127 -9.90 -12.80 1.95
N ASP A 128 -11.12 -12.27 1.85
CA ASP A 128 -11.56 -11.46 0.70
C ASP A 128 -11.79 -9.98 1.03
N ASP A 129 -12.38 -9.67 2.19
CA ASP A 129 -12.81 -8.32 2.54
C ASP A 129 -11.84 -7.56 3.46
N ILE A 130 -10.68 -8.12 3.82
CA ILE A 130 -9.76 -7.53 4.80
C ILE A 130 -9.25 -6.14 4.34
N THR A 131 -9.06 -5.95 3.04
CA THR A 131 -8.65 -4.67 2.45
C THR A 131 -9.76 -3.63 2.59
N ASP A 132 -11.00 -4.03 2.37
CA ASP A 132 -12.19 -3.17 2.52
C ASP A 132 -12.42 -2.79 3.99
N LEU A 133 -12.11 -3.71 4.92
CA LEU A 133 -12.15 -3.41 6.35
C LEU A 133 -11.07 -2.40 6.74
N LYS A 134 -9.83 -2.57 6.26
CA LYS A 134 -8.77 -1.59 6.47
C LYS A 134 -9.16 -0.22 5.93
N ALA A 135 -9.76 -0.17 4.74
CA ALA A 135 -10.26 1.08 4.16
C ALA A 135 -11.34 1.74 5.05
N ALA A 136 -12.25 0.97 5.64
CA ALA A 136 -13.25 1.49 6.59
C ALA A 136 -12.60 2.03 7.87
N ILE A 137 -11.57 1.37 8.38
CA ILE A 137 -10.76 1.84 9.53
C ILE A 137 -10.15 3.21 9.21
N PHE A 138 -9.62 3.40 7.99
CA PHE A 138 -9.02 4.67 7.56
C PHE A 138 -10.03 5.80 7.34
N GLN A 139 -11.32 5.50 7.19
CA GLN A 139 -12.39 6.52 7.10
C GLN A 139 -12.97 6.91 8.43
N ASP A 140 -12.83 6.09 9.46
CA ASP A 140 -13.42 6.40 10.75
C ASP A 140 -12.76 7.64 11.36
N THR A 141 -13.56 8.64 11.69
CA THR A 141 -13.07 9.93 12.19
C THR A 141 -12.41 9.81 13.57
N THR A 142 -12.80 8.83 14.38
CA THR A 142 -12.19 8.56 15.69
C THR A 142 -10.82 7.92 15.48
N MET A 143 -10.72 6.97 14.55
CA MET A 143 -9.46 6.33 14.18
C MET A 143 -8.46 7.34 13.60
N LEU A 144 -8.90 8.24 12.70
CA LEU A 144 -8.07 9.31 12.13
C LEU A 144 -7.44 10.23 13.18
N LYS A 145 -8.10 10.42 14.32
CA LYS A 145 -7.58 11.22 15.44
C LYS A 145 -6.71 10.41 16.39
N ALA A 146 -7.10 9.17 16.68
CA ALA A 146 -6.43 8.33 17.67
C ALA A 146 -5.14 7.70 17.18
N MET A 147 -5.09 7.25 15.90
CA MET A 147 -3.94 6.51 15.35
C MET A 147 -2.63 7.31 15.30
N PRO A 148 -2.60 8.60 14.89
CA PRO A 148 -1.37 9.38 14.89
C PRO A 148 -1.00 9.92 16.27
N ASP A 149 -1.87 9.82 17.27
CA ASP A 149 -1.64 10.35 18.61
C ASP A 149 -0.86 9.35 19.48
N ALA A 150 0.41 9.66 19.71
CA ALA A 150 1.29 8.82 20.52
C ALA A 150 0.87 8.68 22.00
N SER A 151 -0.09 9.50 22.48
CA SER A 151 -0.65 9.40 23.85
C SER A 151 -1.74 8.33 23.95
N VAL A 152 -2.29 7.86 22.83
CA VAL A 152 -3.30 6.81 22.80
C VAL A 152 -2.60 5.44 22.85
N ASP A 153 -2.94 4.65 23.84
CA ASP A 153 -2.41 3.31 23.99
C ASP A 153 -2.81 2.43 22.79
N PRO A 154 -1.86 1.75 22.13
CA PRO A 154 -2.15 0.81 21.04
C PRO A 154 -3.22 -0.25 21.39
N GLU A 155 -3.28 -0.70 22.64
CA GLU A 155 -4.32 -1.64 23.07
C GLU A 155 -5.73 -1.03 23.01
N VAL A 156 -5.89 0.27 23.26
CA VAL A 156 -7.19 0.96 23.11
C VAL A 156 -7.57 1.00 21.62
N ILE A 157 -6.62 1.29 20.75
CA ILE A 157 -6.84 1.27 19.30
C ILE A 157 -7.28 -0.13 18.86
N ASN A 158 -6.51 -1.15 19.22
CA ASN A 158 -6.72 -2.51 18.77
C ASN A 158 -7.95 -3.18 19.40
N LYS A 159 -8.17 -3.02 20.71
CA LYS A 159 -9.21 -3.75 21.45
C LYS A 159 -10.54 -2.99 21.62
N VAL A 160 -10.55 -1.67 21.37
CA VAL A 160 -11.76 -0.86 21.54
C VAL A 160 -12.21 -0.21 20.22
N LEU A 161 -11.31 0.52 19.55
CA LEU A 161 -11.69 1.32 18.39
C LEU A 161 -11.89 0.45 17.12
N ILE A 162 -10.99 -0.47 16.82
CA ILE A 162 -11.11 -1.37 15.67
C ILE A 162 -12.38 -2.23 15.78
N PRO A 163 -12.72 -2.90 16.91
CA PRO A 163 -13.98 -3.62 17.06
C PRO A 163 -15.22 -2.76 16.80
N LYS A 164 -15.20 -1.48 17.17
CA LYS A 164 -16.31 -0.57 16.88
C LYS A 164 -16.51 -0.39 15.38
N VAL A 165 -15.43 -0.20 14.62
CA VAL A 165 -15.50 -0.10 13.16
C VAL A 165 -16.00 -1.40 12.54
N ILE A 166 -15.51 -2.56 13.03
CA ILE A 166 -15.95 -3.87 12.55
C ILE A 166 -17.45 -4.05 12.75
N ARG A 167 -18.00 -3.76 13.96
CA ARG A 167 -19.44 -3.84 14.23
C ARG A 167 -20.28 -2.90 13.37
N THR A 168 -19.75 -1.71 13.07
CA THR A 168 -20.44 -0.76 12.20
C THR A 168 -20.51 -1.28 10.75
N LYS A 169 -19.42 -1.90 10.25
CA LYS A 169 -19.36 -2.43 8.89
C LYS A 169 -20.06 -3.78 8.73
N TYR A 170 -19.99 -4.62 9.76
CA TYR A 170 -20.53 -5.99 9.77
C TYR A 170 -21.43 -6.20 11.01
N PRO A 171 -22.66 -5.62 11.01
CA PRO A 171 -23.56 -5.67 12.16
C PRO A 171 -24.14 -7.08 12.42
N ASP A 172 -23.95 -8.00 11.52
CA ASP A 172 -24.39 -9.40 11.58
C ASP A 172 -23.46 -10.30 12.42
N LEU A 173 -22.27 -9.82 12.79
CA LEU A 173 -21.29 -10.60 13.54
C LEU A 173 -21.59 -10.63 15.05
N THR A 174 -21.37 -11.79 15.67
CA THR A 174 -21.33 -11.91 17.12
C THR A 174 -20.07 -11.28 17.72
N ASP A 175 -20.04 -11.03 19.04
CA ASP A 175 -18.87 -10.46 19.71
C ASP A 175 -17.61 -11.34 19.55
N ASP A 176 -17.74 -12.67 19.58
CA ASP A 176 -16.63 -13.58 19.32
C ASP A 176 -16.13 -13.49 17.88
N GLN A 177 -17.03 -13.38 16.91
CA GLN A 177 -16.68 -13.22 15.50
C GLN A 177 -16.02 -11.86 15.22
N VAL A 178 -16.48 -10.79 15.88
CA VAL A 178 -15.82 -9.48 15.83
C VAL A 178 -14.39 -9.59 16.34
N GLU A 179 -14.16 -10.33 17.42
CA GLU A 179 -12.81 -10.55 17.96
C GLU A 179 -11.93 -11.38 17.01
N GLU A 180 -12.49 -12.40 16.36
CA GLU A 180 -11.78 -13.17 15.33
C GLU A 180 -11.31 -12.25 14.18
N VAL A 181 -12.23 -11.48 13.59
CA VAL A 181 -11.92 -10.53 12.51
C VAL A 181 -10.90 -9.49 12.96
N ARG A 182 -11.07 -8.93 14.19
CA ARG A 182 -10.14 -7.97 14.77
C ARG A 182 -8.72 -8.51 14.83
N GLN A 183 -8.57 -9.71 15.38
CA GLN A 183 -7.25 -10.33 15.50
C GLN A 183 -6.59 -10.48 14.12
N HIS A 184 -7.31 -10.96 13.14
CA HIS A 184 -6.77 -11.17 11.80
C HIS A 184 -6.38 -9.85 11.11
N VAL A 185 -7.18 -8.78 11.20
CA VAL A 185 -6.84 -7.49 10.58
C VAL A 185 -5.63 -6.83 11.24
N VAL A 186 -5.51 -6.95 12.57
CA VAL A 186 -4.37 -6.41 13.31
C VAL A 186 -3.09 -7.20 13.01
N VAL A 187 -3.17 -8.53 13.04
CA VAL A 187 -2.06 -9.43 12.67
C VAL A 187 -1.57 -9.16 11.27
N ASP A 188 -2.48 -9.14 10.29
CA ASP A 188 -2.14 -8.89 8.89
C ASP A 188 -1.45 -7.53 8.72
N SER A 189 -1.93 -6.49 9.39
CA SER A 189 -1.35 -5.16 9.30
C SER A 189 0.01 -5.05 9.99
N VAL A 190 0.17 -5.60 11.20
CA VAL A 190 1.44 -5.56 11.93
C VAL A 190 2.52 -6.39 11.24
N ILE A 191 2.19 -7.59 10.78
CA ILE A 191 3.18 -8.48 10.15
C ILE A 191 3.59 -7.95 8.77
N LYS A 192 2.65 -7.50 7.96
CA LYS A 192 2.96 -6.95 6.63
C LYS A 192 3.75 -5.64 6.70
N ASN A 193 3.49 -4.81 7.71
CA ASN A 193 4.22 -3.55 7.92
C ASN A 193 5.52 -3.74 8.74
N GLY A 194 5.73 -4.92 9.31
CA GLY A 194 6.90 -5.21 10.13
C GLY A 194 8.17 -5.45 9.30
N THR A 195 9.30 -4.92 9.75
CA THR A 195 10.59 -5.23 9.15
C THR A 195 11.02 -6.65 9.56
N ILE A 196 11.03 -7.58 8.59
CA ILE A 196 11.47 -8.96 8.80
C ILE A 196 12.95 -9.08 8.49
N LYS A 197 13.73 -9.66 9.41
CA LYS A 197 15.13 -10.03 9.21
C LYS A 197 15.32 -11.52 9.38
N GLN A 198 16.09 -12.12 8.50
CA GLN A 198 16.53 -13.51 8.64
C GLN A 198 17.94 -13.54 9.19
N VAL A 199 18.14 -14.32 10.26
CA VAL A 199 19.45 -14.59 10.87
C VAL A 199 19.61 -16.10 11.00
N ALA A 200 20.49 -16.70 10.21
CA ALA A 200 20.60 -18.14 10.04
C ALA A 200 19.24 -18.76 9.64
N ASP A 201 18.76 -19.76 10.36
CA ASP A 201 17.50 -20.45 10.09
C ASP A 201 16.27 -19.81 10.76
N LYS A 202 16.48 -18.68 11.49
CA LYS A 202 15.42 -17.99 12.21
C LYS A 202 15.02 -16.69 11.54
N ARG A 203 13.74 -16.37 11.62
CA ARG A 203 13.17 -15.12 11.11
C ARG A 203 12.71 -14.27 12.30
N PHE A 204 13.11 -13.01 12.29
CA PHE A 204 12.74 -12.03 13.31
C PHE A 204 11.93 -10.91 12.70
N ILE A 205 10.92 -10.46 13.41
CA ILE A 205 10.16 -9.26 13.05
C ILE A 205 10.40 -8.18 14.09
N ARG A 206 10.54 -6.93 13.63
CA ARG A 206 10.64 -5.78 14.53
C ARG A 206 9.23 -5.34 14.93
N MET A 207 8.92 -5.44 16.23
CA MET A 207 7.65 -4.99 16.81
C MET A 207 7.93 -4.20 18.08
N ALA A 208 7.22 -3.08 18.27
CA ALA A 208 7.36 -2.22 19.45
C ALA A 208 8.82 -1.90 19.84
N GLY A 209 9.68 -1.71 18.82
CA GLY A 209 11.10 -1.36 19.03
C GLY A 209 12.06 -2.52 19.24
N SER A 210 11.58 -3.77 19.38
CA SER A 210 12.40 -4.98 19.60
C SER A 210 12.23 -5.98 18.47
N PHE A 211 13.25 -6.83 18.26
CA PHE A 211 13.15 -7.97 17.35
C PHE A 211 12.61 -9.18 18.10
N VAL A 212 11.51 -9.75 17.60
CA VAL A 212 10.84 -10.95 18.13
C VAL A 212 10.98 -12.07 17.11
N ASP A 213 11.30 -13.29 17.57
CA ASP A 213 11.29 -14.49 16.72
C ASP A 213 9.87 -14.71 16.17
N ILE A 214 9.73 -14.87 14.85
CA ILE A 214 8.42 -15.08 14.23
C ILE A 214 7.71 -16.32 14.80
N ASP A 215 8.47 -17.34 15.18
CA ASP A 215 7.91 -18.56 15.73
C ASP A 215 7.40 -18.41 17.19
N ASP A 216 7.75 -17.29 17.86
CA ASP A 216 7.36 -16.98 19.23
C ASP A 216 6.33 -15.84 19.34
N ILE A 217 5.68 -15.47 18.24
CA ILE A 217 4.71 -14.37 18.24
C ILE A 217 3.43 -14.78 18.97
N HIS A 218 2.99 -13.90 19.86
CA HIS A 218 1.72 -13.95 20.57
C HIS A 218 0.81 -12.80 20.15
N ILE A 219 -0.51 -13.03 20.16
CA ILE A 219 -1.49 -11.99 19.87
C ILE A 219 -1.36 -10.81 20.85
N ASP A 220 -1.05 -11.02 22.12
CA ASP A 220 -0.86 -9.96 23.10
C ASP A 220 0.33 -9.03 22.80
N LEU A 221 1.37 -9.54 22.14
CA LEU A 221 2.48 -8.69 21.67
C LEU A 221 2.08 -7.85 20.47
N ILE A 222 1.28 -8.44 19.59
CA ILE A 222 0.74 -7.76 18.42
C ILE A 222 -0.21 -6.63 18.85
N ASP A 223 -1.04 -6.85 19.85
CA ASP A 223 -1.99 -5.86 20.38
C ASP A 223 -1.31 -4.60 20.97
N ARG A 224 -0.03 -4.69 21.31
CA ARG A 224 0.77 -3.54 21.79
C ARG A 224 1.40 -2.70 20.68
N VAL A 225 1.13 -3.04 19.42
CA VAL A 225 1.64 -2.30 18.27
C VAL A 225 0.49 -1.54 17.63
N ASN A 226 0.71 -0.27 17.30
CA ASN A 226 -0.24 0.49 16.47
C ASN A 226 -0.05 0.07 15.00
N PRO A 227 -0.98 -0.72 14.41
CA PRO A 227 -0.76 -1.35 13.11
C PRO A 227 -0.81 -0.38 11.94
N PHE A 228 -1.33 0.85 12.15
CA PHE A 228 -1.60 1.80 11.08
C PHE A 228 -0.95 3.17 11.29
N GLN A 229 -0.06 3.31 12.27
CA GLN A 229 0.52 4.60 12.64
C GLN A 229 1.14 5.32 11.44
N GLU A 230 2.01 4.64 10.68
CA GLU A 230 2.71 5.24 9.56
C GLU A 230 1.75 5.71 8.45
N ALA A 231 0.74 4.91 8.14
CA ALA A 231 -0.26 5.26 7.14
C ALA A 231 -1.09 6.48 7.57
N PHE A 232 -1.51 6.55 8.85
CA PHE A 232 -2.23 7.71 9.37
C PHE A 232 -1.35 8.96 9.47
N GLU A 233 -0.07 8.83 9.75
CA GLU A 233 0.86 9.96 9.69
C GLU A 233 0.92 10.57 8.28
N VAL A 234 0.92 9.74 7.23
CA VAL A 234 0.87 10.21 5.84
C VAL A 234 -0.47 10.89 5.54
N LEU A 235 -1.58 10.28 5.97
CA LEU A 235 -2.92 10.81 5.74
C LEU A 235 -3.18 12.14 6.47
N SER A 236 -2.63 12.31 7.66
CA SER A 236 -2.82 13.51 8.49
C SER A 236 -1.98 14.70 8.06
N LYS A 237 -0.83 14.46 7.42
CA LYS A 237 0.05 15.54 6.95
C LYS A 237 -0.35 16.00 5.55
N SER A 238 -0.28 17.31 5.31
CA SER A 238 -0.35 17.84 3.94
C SER A 238 0.92 17.43 3.19
N VAL A 239 0.76 16.65 2.13
CA VAL A 239 1.89 16.25 1.28
C VAL A 239 2.33 17.48 0.49
N SER A 240 3.58 17.90 0.67
CA SER A 240 4.11 19.06 -0.05
C SER A 240 4.29 18.76 -1.55
N ALA A 241 4.19 19.79 -2.41
CA ALA A 241 4.42 19.65 -3.85
C ALA A 241 5.80 19.03 -4.17
N LYS A 242 6.79 19.24 -3.31
CA LYS A 242 8.13 18.63 -3.46
C LYS A 242 8.09 17.10 -3.26
N VAL A 243 7.34 16.62 -2.27
CA VAL A 243 7.19 15.18 -2.02
C VAL A 243 6.37 14.52 -3.14
N LEU A 244 5.30 15.18 -3.61
CA LEU A 244 4.51 14.71 -4.75
C LEU A 244 5.37 14.55 -6.00
N LYS A 245 6.24 15.53 -6.27
CA LYS A 245 7.17 15.47 -7.39
C LYS A 245 8.17 14.30 -7.25
N ILE A 246 8.68 14.04 -6.05
CA ILE A 246 9.58 12.90 -5.78
C ILE A 246 8.86 11.58 -6.02
N ILE A 247 7.61 11.42 -5.54
CA ILE A 247 6.81 10.23 -5.75
C ILE A 247 6.56 10.01 -7.24
N GLN A 248 6.16 11.06 -7.97
CA GLN A 248 5.96 11.01 -9.41
C GLN A 248 7.24 10.59 -10.14
N GLU A 249 8.38 11.25 -9.86
CA GLU A 249 9.67 10.91 -10.46
C GLU A 249 10.08 9.46 -10.15
N THR A 250 9.80 8.95 -8.94
CA THR A 250 10.09 7.56 -8.57
C THR A 250 9.22 6.56 -9.33
N ILE A 251 7.92 6.85 -9.47
CA ILE A 251 6.99 6.01 -10.25
C ILE A 251 7.40 5.99 -11.72
N GLU A 252 7.77 7.13 -12.29
CA GLU A 252 8.24 7.22 -13.67
C GLU A 252 9.55 6.45 -13.85
N ALA A 253 10.49 6.55 -12.90
CA ALA A 253 11.76 5.83 -12.95
C ALA A 253 11.58 4.30 -12.91
N THR A 254 10.60 3.79 -12.16
CA THR A 254 10.32 2.33 -12.11
C THR A 254 9.76 1.77 -13.41
N ARG A 255 9.20 2.61 -14.29
CA ARG A 255 8.69 2.22 -15.60
C ARG A 255 9.75 2.24 -16.69
N ILE A 256 10.88 2.89 -16.44
CA ILE A 256 11.94 3.08 -17.43
C ILE A 256 12.80 1.81 -17.44
N GLN A 257 12.67 1.02 -18.49
CA GLN A 257 13.61 -0.08 -18.79
C GLN A 257 14.83 0.52 -19.50
N MET A 258 15.88 0.82 -18.73
CA MET A 258 17.15 1.35 -19.24
C MET A 258 18.29 0.72 -18.46
N ASP A 259 19.35 0.35 -19.16
CA ASP A 259 20.59 -0.07 -18.56
C ASP A 259 21.65 1.05 -18.55
N PHE A 260 22.75 0.80 -17.84
CA PHE A 260 23.82 1.79 -17.71
C PHE A 260 24.54 2.05 -19.03
N GLU A 261 24.64 1.05 -19.92
CA GLU A 261 25.31 1.19 -21.21
C GLU A 261 24.50 2.10 -22.15
N GLU A 262 23.19 1.90 -22.21
CA GLU A 262 22.28 2.79 -22.95
C GLU A 262 22.33 4.23 -22.42
N ALA A 263 22.31 4.40 -21.10
CA ALA A 263 22.40 5.71 -20.47
C ALA A 263 23.73 6.43 -20.80
N ALA A 264 24.83 5.69 -20.83
CA ALA A 264 26.14 6.23 -21.22
C ALA A 264 26.18 6.70 -22.69
N ILE A 265 25.52 5.98 -23.60
CA ILE A 265 25.39 6.36 -25.01
C ILE A 265 24.50 7.60 -25.20
N LEU A 266 23.45 7.72 -24.41
CA LEU A 266 22.51 8.84 -24.51
C LEU A 266 23.03 10.12 -23.87
N TRP A 267 23.89 10.03 -22.86
CA TRP A 267 24.35 11.19 -22.11
C TRP A 267 25.00 12.30 -22.94
N PRO A 268 25.92 12.02 -23.90
CA PRO A 268 26.45 13.06 -24.79
C PRO A 268 25.39 13.73 -25.65
N LYS A 269 24.41 12.96 -26.13
CA LYS A 269 23.27 13.48 -26.94
C LYS A 269 22.38 14.43 -26.14
N ILE A 270 22.18 14.10 -24.85
CA ILE A 270 21.44 14.96 -23.91
C ILE A 270 22.16 16.28 -23.70
N GLN A 271 23.48 16.25 -23.52
CA GLN A 271 24.27 17.47 -23.36
C GLN A 271 24.23 18.37 -24.62
N GLU A 272 24.30 17.76 -25.81
CA GLU A 272 24.16 18.45 -27.07
C GLU A 272 22.75 19.05 -27.24
N PHE A 273 21.71 18.28 -26.93
CA PHE A 273 20.32 18.75 -26.95
C PHE A 273 20.12 19.97 -26.07
N VAL A 274 20.61 19.91 -24.81
CA VAL A 274 20.49 21.05 -23.87
C VAL A 274 21.22 22.29 -24.37
N LYS A 275 22.41 22.13 -24.97
CA LYS A 275 23.15 23.25 -25.57
C LYS A 275 22.43 23.86 -26.74
N THR A 276 21.80 23.03 -27.58
CA THR A 276 21.14 23.49 -28.82
C THR A 276 19.79 24.14 -28.55
N HIS A 277 19.01 23.58 -27.61
CA HIS A 277 17.63 23.98 -27.39
C HIS A 277 17.46 24.85 -26.13
N ASN A 278 18.50 25.03 -25.32
CA ASN A 278 18.50 25.73 -24.04
C ASN A 278 17.39 25.27 -23.06
N ARG A 279 17.00 23.98 -23.14
CA ARG A 279 16.04 23.32 -22.27
C ARG A 279 16.39 21.84 -22.08
N GLN A 280 15.83 21.18 -21.07
CA GLN A 280 15.93 19.74 -20.93
C GLN A 280 14.98 19.04 -21.92
N PRO A 281 15.29 17.79 -22.33
CA PRO A 281 14.37 16.93 -23.07
C PRO A 281 13.06 16.73 -22.27
N ASP A 282 11.93 16.65 -22.99
CA ASP A 282 10.61 16.51 -22.42
C ASP A 282 10.14 15.05 -22.50
N ILE A 283 9.72 14.47 -21.36
CA ILE A 283 9.18 13.11 -21.27
C ILE A 283 7.87 12.94 -22.07
N ASN A 284 7.14 14.04 -22.27
CA ASN A 284 5.89 14.05 -23.02
C ASN A 284 6.09 14.42 -24.49
N SER A 285 7.33 14.53 -24.96
CA SER A 285 7.62 14.83 -26.37
C SER A 285 7.05 13.75 -27.28
N ILE A 286 6.46 14.18 -28.40
CA ILE A 286 6.05 13.29 -29.51
C ILE A 286 7.25 12.72 -30.28
N ILE A 287 8.45 13.29 -30.08
CA ILE A 287 9.69 12.83 -30.69
C ILE A 287 10.28 11.74 -29.78
N GLU A 288 10.27 10.50 -30.27
CA GLU A 288 10.72 9.30 -29.54
C GLU A 288 12.15 9.44 -28.97
N THR A 289 13.05 10.04 -29.77
CA THR A 289 14.45 10.26 -29.36
C THR A 289 14.56 11.28 -28.23
N GLU A 290 13.76 12.33 -28.20
CA GLU A 290 13.72 13.30 -27.11
C GLU A 290 13.12 12.67 -25.86
N LYS A 291 12.03 11.92 -25.99
CA LYS A 291 11.41 11.18 -24.91
C LYS A 291 12.42 10.22 -24.26
N ARG A 292 13.16 9.45 -25.08
CA ARG A 292 14.18 8.52 -24.58
C ARG A 292 15.33 9.23 -23.86
N MET A 293 15.72 10.41 -24.28
CA MET A 293 16.68 11.26 -23.57
C MET A 293 16.13 11.75 -22.22
N ALA A 294 14.85 12.09 -22.13
CA ALA A 294 14.22 12.47 -20.88
C ALA A 294 14.15 11.28 -19.90
N GLU A 295 13.80 10.10 -20.39
CA GLU A 295 13.84 8.85 -19.61
C GLU A 295 15.24 8.58 -19.04
N CYS A 296 16.28 8.81 -19.82
CA CYS A 296 17.67 8.67 -19.37
C CYS A 296 18.01 9.60 -18.20
N ILE A 297 17.55 10.85 -18.22
CA ILE A 297 17.75 11.78 -17.11
C ILE A 297 17.09 11.27 -15.83
N ILE A 298 15.87 10.74 -15.94
CA ILE A 298 15.11 10.20 -14.80
C ILE A 298 15.83 8.98 -14.23
N TYR A 299 16.24 8.03 -15.08
CA TYR A 299 17.02 6.86 -14.70
C TYR A 299 18.30 7.23 -13.95
N LEU A 300 19.11 8.15 -14.47
CA LEU A 300 20.37 8.57 -13.85
C LEU A 300 20.16 9.29 -12.50
N LYS A 301 19.06 10.05 -12.33
CA LYS A 301 18.70 10.66 -11.05
C LYS A 301 18.37 9.59 -10.01
N GLU A 302 17.62 8.56 -10.39
CA GLU A 302 17.25 7.48 -9.50
C GLU A 302 18.45 6.62 -9.07
N GLU A 303 19.34 6.29 -10.01
CA GLU A 303 20.58 5.58 -9.71
C GLU A 303 21.52 6.37 -8.75
N ARG A 304 21.55 7.69 -8.86
CA ARG A 304 22.26 8.54 -7.89
C ARG A 304 21.63 8.50 -6.51
N ARG A 305 20.28 8.50 -6.41
CA ARG A 305 19.57 8.38 -5.14
C ARG A 305 19.84 7.04 -4.47
N LYS A 306 19.77 5.94 -5.21
CA LYS A 306 20.10 4.60 -4.70
C LYS A 306 21.54 4.50 -4.18
N LYS A 307 22.50 5.06 -4.93
CA LYS A 307 23.91 5.09 -4.48
C LYS A 307 24.13 5.95 -3.25
N ALA A 308 23.46 7.09 -3.12
CA ALA A 308 23.54 7.92 -1.93
C ALA A 308 22.96 7.20 -0.70
N ALA A 309 21.80 6.55 -0.85
CA ALA A 309 21.19 5.78 0.24
C ALA A 309 22.04 4.58 0.70
N ASN A 310 22.76 3.94 -0.23
CA ASN A 310 23.66 2.81 0.10
C ASN A 310 25.02 3.25 0.72
N ASN A 311 25.40 4.51 0.62
CA ASN A 311 26.64 5.05 1.21
C ASN A 311 26.42 5.66 2.61
N GLU A 312 25.19 5.85 3.06
CA GLU A 312 24.83 6.36 4.40
C GLU A 312 24.46 5.22 5.39
N GLY A 313 24.53 3.96 5.01
CA GLY A 313 24.34 2.75 5.83
C GLY A 313 25.66 1.98 6.01
#